data_5097dbb7eb629dd31f923e672d8a5dd2
#
_entry.id   5097dbb7eb629dd31f923e672d8a5dd2
#
_cell.length_a   1.000
_cell.length_b   1.000
_cell.length_c   1.000
_cell.angle_alpha   90.00
_cell.angle_beta   90.00
_cell.angle_gamma   90.00
#
_symmetry.space_group_name_H-M   'P 1'
#
loop_
_entity.id
_entity.type
_entity.pdbx_description
1 polymer ?
#
loop_
_entity_poly.entity_id
_entity_poly.type
_entity_poly.pdbx_seq_one_letter_code
_entity_poly.pdbx_strand_id
1 'polypeptide(L)'
;MMIELLNTKVFDNERNVLNADLFVSNLKHVLSSFRFNTKITYEVYRNVTIYHISWNDDKDYNDILGLRKEIALALGVDVHELDIVKINDNEIKIRVQNMKKSTLSLKELLEEVHDEDNNLIPLGLSEEDKVIYFDVDRDKNLLVVGVTGTGKSNLFNSIILNMLMKRDGTRIVILDSQSINYNSYSDVVEVVNDEDEIINKLKSIRREFEERIVNGNRDRIVIFIDEIYEIIKNDISVKDDINYLLEVGSSMNIHIIMSTDSVLDEDISYLFDKDDISKLCFYLTSRNEYNKFLDEYVDESLGKDAIYISFGGKRERVCIPLVDDDEIKRIVDYLKNN
;
A
#
# COMPACT_ATOMS: atom_id res chain seq x y z
N MET A 1 11.10 1.83 22.53
CA MET A 1 11.10 3.23 23.01
C MET A 1 10.55 4.21 21.97
N MET A 2 11.03 4.26 20.72
CA MET A 2 10.48 5.21 19.71
C MET A 2 9.03 4.91 19.33
N ILE A 3 8.61 3.65 19.30
CA ILE A 3 7.21 3.26 19.01
C ILE A 3 6.20 3.89 19.99
N GLU A 4 6.63 4.21 21.23
CA GLU A 4 5.78 4.89 22.21
C GLU A 4 5.56 6.38 21.90
N LEU A 5 6.30 6.94 20.94
CA LEU A 5 6.09 8.31 20.48
C LEU A 5 4.98 8.39 19.41
N LEU A 6 4.55 7.25 18.88
CA LEU A 6 3.47 7.15 17.91
C LEU A 6 2.11 7.13 18.61
N ASN A 7 1.10 7.64 17.93
CA ASN A 7 -0.28 7.65 18.41
C ASN A 7 -0.89 6.24 18.35
N THR A 8 -1.65 5.90 19.38
CA THR A 8 -2.45 4.67 19.40
C THR A 8 -3.88 5.00 19.00
N LYS A 9 -4.39 4.33 17.98
CA LYS A 9 -5.82 4.28 17.69
C LYS A 9 -6.26 2.84 17.92
N VAL A 10 -7.01 2.59 19.00
CA VAL A 10 -7.48 1.24 19.30
C VAL A 10 -8.55 0.83 18.30
N PHE A 11 -8.33 -0.28 17.60
CA PHE A 11 -9.33 -0.90 16.76
C PHE A 11 -10.42 -1.55 17.65
N ASP A 12 -11.62 -0.96 17.65
CA ASP A 12 -12.80 -1.50 18.32
C ASP A 12 -13.59 -2.37 17.33
N ASN A 13 -13.50 -3.68 17.51
CA ASN A 13 -14.14 -4.67 16.65
C ASN A 13 -15.51 -5.14 17.17
N GLU A 14 -15.92 -4.77 18.38
CA GLU A 14 -17.13 -5.31 19.02
C GLU A 14 -18.39 -5.11 18.17
N ARG A 15 -18.56 -3.93 17.58
CA ARG A 15 -19.72 -3.63 16.75
C ARG A 15 -19.75 -4.43 15.44
N ASN A 16 -18.58 -4.69 14.84
CA ASN A 16 -18.49 -5.49 13.63
C ASN A 16 -18.81 -6.97 13.92
N VAL A 17 -18.36 -7.50 15.06
CA VAL A 17 -18.70 -8.86 15.53
C VAL A 17 -20.20 -9.00 15.76
N LEU A 18 -20.84 -8.05 16.44
CA LEU A 18 -22.30 -8.06 16.66
C LEU A 18 -23.08 -8.04 15.34
N ASN A 19 -22.63 -7.26 14.36
CA ASN A 19 -23.23 -7.25 13.02
C ASN A 19 -23.02 -8.59 12.30
N ALA A 20 -21.84 -9.20 12.42
CA ALA A 20 -21.53 -10.48 11.80
C ALA A 20 -22.45 -11.60 12.32
N ASP A 21 -22.70 -11.67 13.62
CA ASP A 21 -23.64 -12.62 14.22
C ASP A 21 -25.07 -12.45 13.70
N LEU A 22 -25.54 -11.21 13.59
CA LEU A 22 -26.84 -10.89 13.02
C LEU A 22 -26.92 -11.35 11.55
N PHE A 23 -25.89 -11.06 10.76
CA PHE A 23 -25.83 -11.42 9.35
C PHE A 23 -25.76 -12.93 9.13
N VAL A 24 -25.06 -13.69 9.98
CA VAL A 24 -25.09 -15.16 9.96
C VAL A 24 -26.51 -15.67 10.17
N SER A 25 -27.25 -15.08 11.12
CA SER A 25 -28.65 -15.47 11.36
C SER A 25 -29.52 -15.19 10.14
N ASN A 26 -29.38 -14.01 9.52
CA ASN A 26 -30.11 -13.63 8.32
C ASN A 26 -29.79 -14.55 7.14
N LEU A 27 -28.49 -14.81 6.89
CA LEU A 27 -28.03 -15.70 5.82
C LEU A 27 -28.60 -17.13 6.00
N LYS A 28 -28.54 -17.68 7.22
CA LYS A 28 -29.13 -18.99 7.52
C LYS A 28 -30.63 -19.02 7.20
N HIS A 29 -31.37 -17.99 7.60
CA HIS A 29 -32.80 -17.88 7.33
C HIS A 29 -33.08 -17.83 5.82
N VAL A 30 -32.37 -16.99 5.08
CA VAL A 30 -32.53 -16.88 3.63
C VAL A 30 -32.19 -18.19 2.95
N LEU A 31 -31.00 -18.75 3.17
CA LEU A 31 -30.54 -19.96 2.50
C LEU A 31 -31.41 -21.18 2.83
N SER A 32 -31.89 -21.29 4.07
CA SER A 32 -32.83 -22.36 4.45
C SER A 32 -34.17 -22.26 3.75
N SER A 33 -34.69 -21.04 3.47
CA SER A 33 -35.93 -20.84 2.71
C SER A 33 -35.83 -21.36 1.27
N PHE A 34 -34.61 -21.41 0.72
CA PHE A 34 -34.30 -22.02 -0.57
C PHE A 34 -33.80 -23.46 -0.45
N ARG A 35 -33.99 -24.10 0.71
CA ARG A 35 -33.63 -25.49 1.00
C ARG A 35 -32.14 -25.80 0.96
N PHE A 36 -31.29 -24.82 1.28
CA PHE A 36 -29.89 -25.09 1.55
C PHE A 36 -29.71 -25.49 3.02
N ASN A 37 -29.01 -26.60 3.24
CA ASN A 37 -28.54 -26.99 4.56
C ASN A 37 -27.10 -26.51 4.76
N THR A 38 -26.95 -25.31 5.35
CA THR A 38 -25.66 -24.63 5.40
C THR A 38 -25.01 -24.64 6.77
N LYS A 39 -23.68 -24.74 6.76
CA LYS A 39 -22.82 -24.34 7.88
C LYS A 39 -22.18 -22.99 7.51
N ILE A 40 -22.35 -22.00 8.38
CA ILE A 40 -21.80 -20.65 8.18
C ILE A 40 -20.90 -20.32 9.36
N THR A 41 -19.66 -19.96 9.04
CA THR A 41 -18.69 -19.38 9.97
C THR A 41 -18.23 -18.03 9.42
N TYR A 42 -17.60 -17.18 10.24
CA TYR A 42 -17.09 -15.90 9.80
C TYR A 42 -15.80 -15.52 10.52
N GLU A 43 -15.05 -14.62 9.88
CA GLU A 43 -13.87 -13.97 10.41
C GLU A 43 -14.03 -12.47 10.23
N VAL A 44 -13.82 -11.70 11.30
CA VAL A 44 -13.97 -10.24 11.31
C VAL A 44 -12.59 -9.63 11.34
N TYR A 45 -12.25 -8.94 10.25
CA TYR A 45 -11.04 -8.15 10.11
C TYR A 45 -11.34 -6.66 10.24
N ARG A 46 -10.33 -5.82 10.22
CA ARG A 46 -10.42 -4.37 10.40
C ARG A 46 -11.47 -3.71 9.49
N ASN A 47 -11.42 -3.98 8.19
CA ASN A 47 -12.24 -3.32 7.18
C ASN A 47 -13.23 -4.26 6.48
N VAL A 48 -13.10 -5.57 6.67
CA VAL A 48 -13.90 -6.59 6.00
C VAL A 48 -14.30 -7.69 6.96
N THR A 49 -15.49 -8.25 6.74
CA THR A 49 -15.92 -9.52 7.36
C THR A 49 -16.03 -10.57 6.27
N ILE A 50 -15.43 -11.74 6.48
CA ILE A 50 -15.43 -12.86 5.54
C ILE A 50 -16.35 -13.93 6.11
N TYR A 51 -17.39 -14.30 5.35
CA TYR A 51 -18.30 -15.42 5.68
C TYR A 51 -17.90 -16.63 4.86
N HIS A 52 -17.69 -17.76 5.53
CA HIS A 52 -17.47 -19.07 4.92
C HIS A 52 -18.79 -19.84 4.97
N ILE A 53 -19.31 -20.20 3.82
CA ILE A 53 -20.58 -20.92 3.69
C ILE A 53 -20.32 -22.24 2.99
N SER A 54 -20.61 -23.34 3.69
CA SER A 54 -20.58 -24.69 3.11
C SER A 54 -21.97 -25.35 3.25
N TRP A 55 -22.30 -26.24 2.32
CA TRP A 55 -23.58 -26.98 2.32
C TRP A 55 -23.38 -28.44 1.92
N ASN A 56 -24.33 -29.29 2.33
CA ASN A 56 -24.31 -30.74 2.15
C ASN A 56 -25.61 -31.26 1.51
N ASP A 57 -26.02 -30.65 0.40
CA ASP A 57 -27.18 -31.05 -0.40
C ASP A 57 -26.81 -31.14 -1.88
N ASP A 58 -27.78 -31.53 -2.73
CA ASP A 58 -27.58 -31.74 -4.17
C ASP A 58 -27.51 -30.44 -4.97
N LYS A 59 -27.30 -29.30 -4.34
CA LYS A 59 -27.22 -27.97 -4.96
C LYS A 59 -25.78 -27.62 -5.29
N ASP A 60 -25.61 -26.86 -6.36
CA ASP A 60 -24.30 -26.43 -6.83
C ASP A 60 -24.03 -24.94 -6.60
N TYR A 61 -22.84 -24.48 -6.98
CA TYR A 61 -22.42 -23.09 -6.90
C TYR A 61 -23.35 -22.12 -7.67
N ASN A 62 -23.94 -22.54 -8.81
CA ASN A 62 -24.80 -21.67 -9.62
C ASN A 62 -26.14 -21.44 -8.92
N ASP A 63 -26.63 -22.42 -8.15
CA ASP A 63 -27.84 -22.29 -7.35
C ASP A 63 -27.66 -21.15 -6.31
N ILE A 64 -26.50 -21.09 -5.66
CA ILE A 64 -26.19 -20.01 -4.70
C ILE A 64 -25.98 -18.66 -5.41
N LEU A 65 -25.31 -18.61 -6.57
CA LEU A 65 -25.18 -17.38 -7.35
C LEU A 65 -26.54 -16.82 -7.80
N GLY A 66 -27.50 -17.71 -8.05
CA GLY A 66 -28.89 -17.33 -8.33
C GLY A 66 -29.57 -16.54 -7.21
N LEU A 67 -29.08 -16.70 -5.96
CA LEU A 67 -29.57 -16.00 -4.76
C LEU A 67 -28.78 -14.75 -4.40
N ARG A 68 -27.96 -14.23 -5.32
CA ARG A 68 -27.07 -13.08 -5.05
C ARG A 68 -27.83 -11.86 -4.48
N LYS A 69 -29.05 -11.59 -4.96
CA LYS A 69 -29.88 -10.47 -4.49
C LYS A 69 -30.40 -10.69 -3.07
N GLU A 70 -30.84 -11.90 -2.77
CA GLU A 70 -31.36 -12.29 -1.46
C GLU A 70 -30.22 -12.29 -0.42
N ILE A 71 -29.05 -12.77 -0.80
CA ILE A 71 -27.85 -12.74 0.02
C ILE A 71 -27.42 -11.29 0.32
N ALA A 72 -27.38 -10.43 -0.69
CA ALA A 72 -27.07 -9.01 -0.53
C ALA A 72 -28.03 -8.33 0.45
N LEU A 73 -29.35 -8.60 0.30
CA LEU A 73 -30.37 -8.08 1.21
C LEU A 73 -30.18 -8.57 2.64
N ALA A 74 -29.85 -9.87 2.81
CA ALA A 74 -29.58 -10.47 4.14
C ALA A 74 -28.37 -9.84 4.85
N LEU A 75 -27.38 -9.41 4.07
CA LEU A 75 -26.16 -8.77 4.54
C LEU A 75 -26.26 -7.24 4.61
N GLY A 76 -27.37 -6.66 4.13
CA GLY A 76 -27.60 -5.21 4.14
C GLY A 76 -26.66 -4.43 3.24
N VAL A 77 -26.17 -5.03 2.15
CA VAL A 77 -25.23 -4.43 1.19
C VAL A 77 -25.84 -4.32 -0.21
N ASP A 78 -25.28 -3.49 -1.08
CA ASP A 78 -25.65 -3.47 -2.49
C ASP A 78 -25.20 -4.76 -3.20
N VAL A 79 -25.97 -5.22 -4.18
CA VAL A 79 -25.65 -6.42 -4.96
C VAL A 79 -24.32 -6.31 -5.68
N HIS A 80 -23.94 -5.10 -6.06
CA HIS A 80 -22.65 -4.81 -6.73
C HIS A 80 -21.46 -4.85 -5.75
N GLU A 81 -21.70 -4.61 -4.46
CA GLU A 81 -20.67 -4.68 -3.40
C GLU A 81 -20.46 -6.10 -2.87
N LEU A 82 -21.29 -7.05 -3.30
CA LEU A 82 -21.22 -8.43 -2.84
C LEU A 82 -20.17 -9.21 -3.63
N ASP A 83 -19.07 -9.55 -2.98
CA ASP A 83 -18.02 -10.40 -3.56
C ASP A 83 -18.20 -11.85 -3.09
N ILE A 84 -18.54 -12.75 -4.03
CA ILE A 84 -18.74 -14.18 -3.79
C ILE A 84 -17.66 -14.96 -4.52
N VAL A 85 -16.76 -15.57 -3.76
CA VAL A 85 -15.64 -16.36 -4.27
C VAL A 85 -15.93 -17.85 -4.10
N LYS A 86 -15.86 -18.62 -5.19
CA LYS A 86 -15.96 -20.08 -5.17
C LYS A 86 -14.69 -20.67 -4.58
N ILE A 87 -14.82 -21.52 -3.55
CA ILE A 87 -13.71 -22.29 -2.98
C ILE A 87 -13.71 -23.68 -3.59
N ASN A 88 -14.86 -24.36 -3.58
CA ASN A 88 -15.11 -25.63 -4.24
C ASN A 88 -16.60 -25.72 -4.62
N ASP A 89 -17.08 -26.92 -5.04
CA ASP A 89 -18.46 -27.06 -5.52
C ASP A 89 -19.51 -26.83 -4.46
N ASN A 90 -19.19 -27.04 -3.19
CA ASN A 90 -20.09 -26.93 -2.05
C ASN A 90 -19.63 -25.91 -0.99
N GLU A 91 -18.73 -24.99 -1.37
CA GLU A 91 -18.20 -23.99 -0.44
C GLU A 91 -17.88 -22.68 -1.15
N ILE A 92 -18.30 -21.58 -0.54
CA ILE A 92 -17.99 -20.21 -0.98
C ILE A 92 -17.46 -19.37 0.16
N LYS A 93 -16.75 -18.32 -0.21
CA LYS A 93 -16.48 -17.16 0.66
C LYS A 93 -17.31 -15.97 0.17
N ILE A 94 -17.90 -15.25 1.13
CA ILE A 94 -18.55 -13.97 0.88
C ILE A 94 -17.78 -12.89 1.63
N ARG A 95 -17.31 -11.88 0.94
CA ARG A 95 -16.63 -10.72 1.53
C ARG A 95 -17.60 -9.55 1.61
N VAL A 96 -17.65 -8.92 2.78
CA VAL A 96 -18.53 -7.78 3.06
C VAL A 96 -17.71 -6.69 3.73
N GLN A 97 -17.75 -5.48 3.18
CA GLN A 97 -17.11 -4.33 3.81
C GLN A 97 -17.78 -4.01 5.15
N ASN A 98 -16.99 -3.78 6.18
CA ASN A 98 -17.49 -3.40 7.49
C ASN A 98 -18.13 -2.01 7.45
N MET A 99 -19.26 -1.84 8.12
CA MET A 99 -19.95 -0.54 8.20
C MET A 99 -19.08 0.52 8.86
N LYS A 100 -18.27 0.14 9.85
CA LYS A 100 -17.33 1.03 10.51
C LYS A 100 -15.93 0.66 10.04
N LYS A 101 -15.40 1.46 9.10
CA LYS A 101 -14.00 1.37 8.69
C LYS A 101 -13.12 1.94 9.79
N SER A 102 -12.07 1.22 10.16
CA SER A 102 -11.08 1.66 11.14
C SER A 102 -9.84 2.19 10.43
N THR A 103 -9.32 3.33 10.91
CA THR A 103 -8.05 3.86 10.43
C THR A 103 -6.92 3.08 11.10
N LEU A 104 -5.99 2.55 10.31
CA LEU A 104 -4.76 1.94 10.82
C LEU A 104 -3.82 3.05 11.27
N SER A 105 -3.22 2.97 12.45
CA SER A 105 -2.12 3.84 12.88
C SER A 105 -0.78 3.19 12.56
N LEU A 106 0.29 4.00 12.42
CA LEU A 106 1.63 3.47 12.22
C LEU A 106 2.06 2.60 13.41
N LYS A 107 1.68 2.97 14.63
CA LYS A 107 1.98 2.18 15.83
C LYS A 107 1.40 0.78 15.74
N GLU A 108 0.09 0.65 15.42
CA GLU A 108 -0.56 -0.66 15.28
C GLU A 108 0.11 -1.50 14.19
N LEU A 109 0.48 -0.90 13.04
CA LEU A 109 1.20 -1.64 12.00
C LEU A 109 2.52 -2.19 12.52
N LEU A 110 3.31 -1.35 13.22
CA LEU A 110 4.63 -1.75 13.71
C LEU A 110 4.57 -2.76 14.86
N GLU A 111 3.48 -2.79 15.64
CA GLU A 111 3.23 -3.82 16.65
C GLU A 111 2.93 -5.20 16.04
N GLU A 112 2.38 -5.24 14.81
CA GLU A 112 2.16 -6.49 14.06
C GLU A 112 3.41 -6.96 13.28
N VAL A 113 4.47 -6.15 13.21
CA VAL A 113 5.73 -6.53 12.56
C VAL A 113 6.51 -7.49 13.45
N HIS A 114 6.61 -8.74 13.02
CA HIS A 114 7.34 -9.80 13.73
C HIS A 114 8.66 -10.14 13.03
N ASP A 115 8.91 -9.61 11.84
CA ASP A 115 10.11 -9.86 11.08
C ASP A 115 11.15 -8.75 11.33
N GLU A 116 12.33 -9.15 11.80
CA GLU A 116 13.44 -8.23 12.09
C GLU A 116 14.33 -7.96 10.86
N ASP A 117 13.98 -8.50 9.68
CA ASP A 117 14.75 -8.25 8.46
C ASP A 117 14.67 -6.76 8.06
N ASN A 118 15.84 -6.13 8.01
CA ASN A 118 15.96 -4.72 7.64
C ASN A 118 15.58 -4.44 6.17
N ASN A 119 15.53 -5.47 5.33
CA ASN A 119 15.14 -5.35 3.93
C ASN A 119 13.62 -5.28 3.76
N LEU A 120 12.85 -5.71 4.76
CA LEU A 120 11.40 -5.70 4.74
C LEU A 120 10.85 -4.38 5.31
N ILE A 121 10.24 -3.58 4.46
CA ILE A 121 9.58 -2.31 4.83
C ILE A 121 8.08 -2.55 4.89
N PRO A 122 7.42 -2.43 6.06
CA PRO A 122 5.98 -2.61 6.16
C PRO A 122 5.24 -1.46 5.46
N LEU A 123 4.38 -1.79 4.50
CA LEU A 123 3.54 -0.85 3.78
C LEU A 123 2.19 -0.64 4.46
N GLY A 124 1.64 -1.69 5.08
CA GLY A 124 0.32 -1.68 5.69
C GLY A 124 -0.17 -3.08 6.00
N LEU A 125 -1.47 -3.22 6.22
CA LEU A 125 -2.13 -4.50 6.47
C LEU A 125 -2.96 -4.93 5.25
N SER A 126 -2.94 -6.23 4.96
CA SER A 126 -3.86 -6.85 4.01
C SER A 126 -5.31 -6.80 4.55
N GLU A 127 -6.28 -7.22 3.75
CA GLU A 127 -7.67 -7.35 4.20
C GLU A 127 -7.84 -8.38 5.33
N GLU A 128 -6.94 -9.33 5.47
CA GLU A 128 -6.89 -10.33 6.54
C GLU A 128 -5.94 -9.92 7.68
N ASP A 129 -5.71 -8.62 7.85
CA ASP A 129 -4.85 -8.01 8.89
C ASP A 129 -3.41 -8.56 8.94
N LYS A 130 -2.89 -9.07 7.81
CA LYS A 130 -1.49 -9.52 7.68
C LYS A 130 -0.62 -8.38 7.17
N VAL A 131 0.57 -8.24 7.71
CA VAL A 131 1.53 -7.21 7.28
C VAL A 131 1.96 -7.46 5.83
N ILE A 132 1.82 -6.43 5.00
CA ILE A 132 2.32 -6.41 3.63
C ILE A 132 3.63 -5.64 3.61
N TYR A 133 4.65 -6.25 3.03
CA TYR A 133 6.00 -5.70 2.97
C TYR A 133 6.40 -5.34 1.54
N PHE A 134 7.11 -4.23 1.41
CA PHE A 134 8.01 -3.96 0.30
C PHE A 134 9.39 -4.53 0.68
N ASP A 135 9.86 -5.49 -0.10
CA ASP A 135 11.16 -6.12 0.11
C ASP A 135 12.18 -5.42 -0.79
N VAL A 136 13.06 -4.61 -0.18
CA VAL A 136 14.02 -3.77 -0.91
C VAL A 136 14.94 -4.56 -1.82
N ASP A 137 15.34 -5.77 -1.41
CA ASP A 137 16.24 -6.61 -2.22
C ASP A 137 15.52 -7.25 -3.41
N ARG A 138 14.30 -7.73 -3.20
CA ARG A 138 13.49 -8.37 -4.23
C ARG A 138 12.81 -7.36 -5.15
N ASP A 139 12.13 -6.39 -4.54
CA ASP A 139 11.25 -5.43 -5.23
C ASP A 139 12.03 -4.23 -5.79
N LYS A 140 13.25 -4.01 -5.32
CA LYS A 140 14.25 -3.01 -5.73
C LYS A 140 13.75 -1.57 -5.66
N ASN A 141 12.71 -1.22 -6.44
CA ASN A 141 12.15 0.10 -6.56
C ASN A 141 10.62 0.06 -6.42
N LEU A 142 10.02 1.17 -5.97
CA LEU A 142 8.57 1.27 -5.79
C LEU A 142 8.02 2.50 -6.50
N LEU A 143 7.02 2.29 -7.35
CA LEU A 143 6.26 3.36 -7.99
C LEU A 143 4.85 3.45 -7.37
N VAL A 144 4.53 4.62 -6.84
CA VAL A 144 3.27 4.92 -6.17
C VAL A 144 2.45 5.88 -7.02
N VAL A 145 1.26 5.46 -7.41
CA VAL A 145 0.34 6.32 -8.19
C VAL A 145 -0.97 6.57 -7.45
N GLY A 146 -1.60 7.70 -7.76
CA GLY A 146 -2.90 8.07 -7.23
C GLY A 146 -3.14 9.56 -7.33
N VAL A 147 -4.39 9.99 -7.40
CA VAL A 147 -4.72 11.42 -7.45
C VAL A 147 -4.27 12.14 -6.18
N THR A 148 -4.10 13.45 -6.27
CA THR A 148 -3.73 14.28 -5.12
C THR A 148 -4.70 14.07 -3.95
N GLY A 149 -4.17 13.93 -2.72
CA GLY A 149 -4.96 13.73 -1.49
C GLY A 149 -5.37 12.28 -1.21
N THR A 150 -4.95 11.29 -2.00
CA THR A 150 -5.30 9.87 -1.77
C THR A 150 -4.42 9.18 -0.73
N GLY A 151 -3.27 9.75 -0.37
CA GLY A 151 -2.40 9.21 0.67
C GLY A 151 -0.97 8.90 0.25
N LYS A 152 -0.52 9.28 -0.96
CA LYS A 152 0.86 9.06 -1.43
C LYS A 152 1.91 9.57 -0.45
N SER A 153 1.86 10.85 -0.09
CA SER A 153 2.81 11.47 0.86
C SER A 153 2.69 10.87 2.27
N ASN A 154 1.49 10.44 2.67
CA ASN A 154 1.30 9.74 3.95
C ASN A 154 1.98 8.35 3.95
N LEU A 155 1.93 7.61 2.83
CA LEU A 155 2.68 6.36 2.68
C LEU A 155 4.19 6.63 2.77
N PHE A 156 4.70 7.66 2.09
CA PHE A 156 6.12 8.04 2.19
C PHE A 156 6.50 8.35 3.63
N ASN A 157 5.69 9.13 4.36
CA ASN A 157 5.93 9.41 5.78
C ASN A 157 5.97 8.14 6.62
N SER A 158 5.06 7.19 6.38
CA SER A 158 5.05 5.89 7.07
C SER A 158 6.35 5.10 6.82
N ILE A 159 6.80 5.03 5.57
CA ILE A 159 8.04 4.34 5.20
C ILE A 159 9.26 5.03 5.80
N ILE A 160 9.37 6.36 5.65
CA ILE A 160 10.49 7.15 6.18
C ILE A 160 10.60 7.00 7.69
N LEU A 161 9.50 7.13 8.43
CA LEU A 161 9.51 6.96 9.89
C LEU A 161 9.92 5.54 10.29
N ASN A 162 9.42 4.51 9.60
CA ASN A 162 9.84 3.13 9.86
C ASN A 162 11.35 2.95 9.69
N MET A 163 11.90 3.46 8.57
CA MET A 163 13.34 3.37 8.28
C MET A 163 14.18 4.13 9.33
N LEU A 164 13.76 5.34 9.70
CA LEU A 164 14.43 6.14 10.74
C LEU A 164 14.40 5.45 12.10
N MET A 165 13.31 4.77 12.44
CA MET A 165 13.16 4.06 13.71
C MET A 165 14.02 2.79 13.78
N LYS A 166 14.28 2.13 12.65
CA LYS A 166 15.18 0.95 12.56
C LYS A 166 16.63 1.29 12.82
N ARG A 167 17.09 2.50 12.51
CA ARG A 167 18.51 2.95 12.70
C ARG A 167 19.54 1.99 12.08
N ASP A 168 19.25 1.43 10.94
CA ASP A 168 20.09 0.44 10.25
C ASP A 168 21.22 1.08 9.42
N GLY A 169 21.41 2.38 9.52
CA GLY A 169 22.43 3.13 8.78
C GLY A 169 22.03 3.50 7.34
N THR A 170 20.81 3.24 6.92
CA THR A 170 20.29 3.64 5.62
C THR A 170 20.31 5.17 5.45
N ARG A 171 20.94 5.66 4.37
CA ARG A 171 20.88 7.06 3.99
C ARG A 171 19.60 7.33 3.22
N ILE A 172 18.79 8.23 3.74
CA ILE A 172 17.53 8.67 3.13
C ILE A 172 17.74 10.00 2.45
N VAL A 173 17.34 10.11 1.18
CA VAL A 173 17.34 11.35 0.40
C VAL A 173 15.91 11.59 -0.08
N ILE A 174 15.37 12.77 0.18
CA ILE A 174 14.02 13.16 -0.24
C ILE A 174 14.14 14.29 -1.26
N LEU A 175 13.56 14.08 -2.44
CA LEU A 175 13.46 15.04 -3.53
C LEU A 175 11.99 15.46 -3.64
N ASP A 176 11.68 16.70 -3.18
CA ASP A 176 10.32 17.27 -3.10
C ASP A 176 10.24 18.58 -3.85
N SER A 177 9.90 18.53 -5.15
CA SER A 177 9.79 19.71 -6.00
C SER A 177 8.68 20.68 -5.56
N GLN A 178 7.71 20.23 -4.77
CA GLN A 178 6.63 21.07 -4.28
C GLN A 178 6.95 21.80 -2.95
N SER A 179 8.04 21.42 -2.28
CA SER A 179 8.58 22.08 -1.07
C SER A 179 7.62 22.10 0.16
N ILE A 180 6.63 21.21 0.22
CA ILE A 180 5.54 21.33 1.20
C ILE A 180 5.59 20.22 2.27
N ASN A 181 5.93 18.98 1.86
CA ASN A 181 5.55 17.82 2.67
C ASN A 181 6.64 17.32 3.63
N TYR A 182 7.94 17.56 3.38
CA TYR A 182 9.01 16.82 4.05
C TYR A 182 10.02 17.70 4.80
N ASN A 183 9.80 19.01 4.89
CA ASN A 183 10.70 19.94 5.62
C ASN A 183 10.91 19.57 7.09
N SER A 184 9.95 18.90 7.70
CA SER A 184 10.04 18.41 9.08
C SER A 184 11.17 17.41 9.30
N TYR A 185 11.67 16.76 8.24
CA TYR A 185 12.73 15.76 8.30
C TYR A 185 14.14 16.34 8.11
N SER A 186 14.28 17.60 7.71
CA SER A 186 15.57 18.21 7.30
C SER A 186 16.69 18.16 8.36
N ASP A 187 16.34 17.99 9.63
CA ASP A 187 17.31 17.83 10.72
C ASP A 187 17.94 16.41 10.81
N VAL A 188 17.30 15.41 10.19
CA VAL A 188 17.68 13.99 10.34
C VAL A 188 17.90 13.25 9.01
N VAL A 189 17.40 13.78 7.89
CA VAL A 189 17.64 13.26 6.54
C VAL A 189 17.93 14.39 5.56
N GLU A 190 18.45 14.03 4.40
CA GLU A 190 18.72 15.00 3.33
C GLU A 190 17.43 15.28 2.56
N VAL A 191 16.91 16.52 2.68
CA VAL A 191 15.72 17.00 1.95
C VAL A 191 16.16 18.05 0.94
N VAL A 192 15.83 17.87 -0.33
CA VAL A 192 16.17 18.75 -1.45
C VAL A 192 14.87 19.21 -2.10
N ASN A 193 14.63 20.52 -2.11
CA ASN A 193 13.38 21.14 -2.53
C ASN A 193 13.53 22.09 -3.74
N ASP A 194 14.75 22.53 -4.02
CA ASP A 194 15.04 23.39 -5.17
C ASP A 194 15.23 22.54 -6.42
N GLU A 195 14.64 22.95 -7.54
CA GLU A 195 14.65 22.18 -8.80
C GLU A 195 16.06 21.94 -9.32
N ASP A 196 16.92 22.97 -9.34
CA ASP A 196 18.30 22.86 -9.80
C ASP A 196 19.12 21.96 -8.85
N GLU A 197 18.85 22.03 -7.54
CA GLU A 197 19.50 21.19 -6.55
C GLU A 197 19.04 19.73 -6.68
N ILE A 198 17.76 19.46 -6.99
CA ILE A 198 17.25 18.11 -7.27
C ILE A 198 17.99 17.47 -8.45
N ILE A 199 18.12 18.22 -9.56
CA ILE A 199 18.85 17.78 -10.75
C ILE A 199 20.32 17.46 -10.42
N ASN A 200 20.98 18.37 -9.72
CA ASN A 200 22.37 18.19 -9.29
C ASN A 200 22.52 17.00 -8.33
N LYS A 201 21.53 16.77 -7.48
CA LYS A 201 21.51 15.65 -6.55
C LYS A 201 21.42 14.30 -7.27
N LEU A 202 20.53 14.17 -8.23
CA LEU A 202 20.42 12.94 -9.04
C LEU A 202 21.71 12.64 -9.79
N LYS A 203 22.31 13.65 -10.42
CA LYS A 203 23.63 13.54 -11.06
C LYS A 203 24.73 13.14 -10.06
N SER A 204 24.70 13.67 -8.85
CA SER A 204 25.63 13.34 -7.78
C SER A 204 25.50 11.87 -7.34
N ILE A 205 24.27 11.38 -7.17
CA ILE A 205 24.01 9.98 -6.79
C ILE A 205 24.44 9.03 -7.91
N ARG A 206 24.23 9.38 -9.17
CA ARG A 206 24.73 8.60 -10.31
C ARG A 206 26.27 8.49 -10.28
N ARG A 207 27.00 9.59 -10.03
CA ARG A 207 28.45 9.54 -9.86
C ARG A 207 28.86 8.69 -8.66
N GLU A 208 28.16 8.81 -7.54
CA GLU A 208 28.38 7.97 -6.37
C GLU A 208 28.20 6.48 -6.69
N PHE A 209 27.20 6.12 -7.50
CA PHE A 209 27.04 4.75 -7.98
C PHE A 209 28.28 4.27 -8.75
N GLU A 210 28.82 5.08 -9.67
CA GLU A 210 30.04 4.76 -10.43
C GLU A 210 31.26 4.59 -9.51
N GLU A 211 31.41 5.44 -8.49
CA GLU A 211 32.46 5.34 -7.47
C GLU A 211 32.32 4.06 -6.64
N ARG A 212 31.11 3.64 -6.32
CA ARG A 212 30.83 2.42 -5.55
C ARG A 212 31.24 1.15 -6.29
N ILE A 213 31.16 1.12 -7.60
CA ILE A 213 31.69 0.02 -8.43
C ILE A 213 33.18 -0.18 -8.18
N VAL A 214 33.93 0.91 -7.97
CA VAL A 214 35.38 0.88 -7.78
C VAL A 214 35.78 0.60 -6.32
N ASN A 215 35.10 1.26 -5.38
CA ASN A 215 35.48 1.20 -3.96
C ASN A 215 34.77 0.10 -3.15
N GLY A 216 33.71 -0.52 -3.73
CA GLY A 216 32.97 -1.61 -3.12
C GLY A 216 32.00 -1.21 -2.00
N ASN A 217 31.75 0.10 -1.80
CA ASN A 217 30.76 0.56 -0.82
C ASN A 217 29.35 0.11 -1.21
N ARG A 218 28.60 -0.46 -0.24
CA ARG A 218 27.24 -0.95 -0.39
C ARG A 218 26.31 -0.46 0.72
N ASP A 219 26.63 0.66 1.36
CA ASP A 219 25.74 1.30 2.32
C ASP A 219 24.43 1.67 1.61
N ARG A 220 23.31 1.32 2.24
CA ARG A 220 22.00 1.52 1.60
C ARG A 220 21.67 3.00 1.44
N ILE A 221 21.18 3.34 0.25
CA ILE A 221 20.59 4.64 -0.05
C ILE A 221 19.16 4.39 -0.54
N VAL A 222 18.20 5.08 0.06
CA VAL A 222 16.81 5.12 -0.44
C VAL A 222 16.48 6.55 -0.81
N ILE A 223 16.11 6.73 -2.08
CA ILE A 223 15.75 8.02 -2.67
C ILE A 223 14.23 8.07 -2.77
N PHE A 224 13.62 9.01 -2.08
CA PHE A 224 12.20 9.33 -2.23
C PHE A 224 12.04 10.47 -3.24
N ILE A 225 11.24 10.27 -4.26
CA ILE A 225 10.92 11.27 -5.28
C ILE A 225 9.42 11.52 -5.25
N ASP A 226 9.01 12.65 -4.69
CA ASP A 226 7.58 13.02 -4.68
C ASP A 226 7.25 13.79 -5.97
N GLU A 227 6.17 13.33 -6.67
CA GLU A 227 5.70 13.85 -7.96
C GLU A 227 6.79 13.87 -9.05
N ILE A 228 7.30 12.68 -9.38
CA ILE A 228 8.38 12.50 -10.39
C ILE A 228 8.06 13.14 -11.73
N TYR A 229 6.78 13.21 -12.13
CA TYR A 229 6.36 13.86 -13.37
C TYR A 229 6.76 15.33 -13.40
N GLU A 230 6.55 16.07 -12.33
CA GLU A 230 6.90 17.50 -12.27
C GLU A 230 8.41 17.72 -12.43
N ILE A 231 9.24 16.83 -11.87
CA ILE A 231 10.70 16.91 -12.02
C ILE A 231 11.12 16.65 -13.46
N ILE A 232 10.59 15.63 -14.11
CA ILE A 232 10.90 15.27 -15.51
C ILE A 232 10.40 16.36 -16.47
N LYS A 233 9.22 16.91 -16.22
CA LYS A 233 8.63 17.98 -17.04
C LYS A 233 9.49 19.26 -17.02
N ASN A 234 10.08 19.59 -15.87
CA ASN A 234 10.93 20.77 -15.73
C ASN A 234 12.29 20.59 -16.40
N ASP A 235 12.91 19.40 -16.29
CA ASP A 235 14.14 19.06 -17.01
C ASP A 235 14.13 17.61 -17.49
N ILE A 236 13.87 17.41 -18.76
CA ILE A 236 13.83 16.08 -19.39
C ILE A 236 15.17 15.34 -19.30
N SER A 237 16.30 16.03 -19.10
CA SER A 237 17.62 15.38 -18.99
C SER A 237 17.74 14.50 -17.74
N VAL A 238 16.94 14.77 -16.71
CA VAL A 238 16.86 14.00 -15.46
C VAL A 238 16.34 12.58 -15.71
N LYS A 239 15.55 12.40 -16.75
CA LYS A 239 14.98 11.10 -17.15
C LYS A 239 16.05 10.03 -17.34
N ASP A 240 17.18 10.39 -17.95
CA ASP A 240 18.28 9.45 -18.19
C ASP A 240 18.97 9.04 -16.89
N ASP A 241 19.14 9.96 -15.95
CA ASP A 241 19.76 9.68 -14.64
C ASP A 241 18.84 8.80 -13.78
N ILE A 242 17.53 9.09 -13.77
CA ILE A 242 16.53 8.26 -13.07
C ILE A 242 16.48 6.86 -13.68
N ASN A 243 16.38 6.74 -15.01
CA ASN A 243 16.36 5.45 -15.69
C ASN A 243 17.60 4.62 -15.37
N TYR A 244 18.76 5.25 -15.42
CA TYR A 244 20.02 4.59 -15.10
C TYR A 244 19.99 4.03 -13.67
N LEU A 245 19.60 4.84 -12.69
CA LEU A 245 19.53 4.41 -11.30
C LEU A 245 18.46 3.32 -11.06
N LEU A 246 17.32 3.38 -11.75
CA LEU A 246 16.30 2.34 -11.68
C LEU A 246 16.81 0.99 -12.20
N GLU A 247 17.60 0.99 -13.28
CA GLU A 247 18.10 -0.23 -13.90
C GLU A 247 19.25 -0.89 -13.12
N VAL A 248 20.19 -0.10 -12.64
CA VAL A 248 21.43 -0.63 -12.07
C VAL A 248 21.65 -0.31 -10.58
N GLY A 249 20.95 0.69 -10.03
CA GLY A 249 21.18 1.22 -8.67
C GLY A 249 21.12 0.15 -7.58
N SER A 250 20.17 -0.76 -7.66
CA SER A 250 20.00 -1.85 -6.69
C SER A 250 21.25 -2.75 -6.57
N SER A 251 22.05 -2.88 -7.63
CA SER A 251 23.30 -3.64 -7.60
C SER A 251 24.34 -3.05 -6.62
N MET A 252 24.22 -1.76 -6.28
CA MET A 252 25.03 -1.05 -5.29
C MET A 252 24.21 -0.55 -4.10
N ASN A 253 23.07 -1.19 -3.84
CA ASN A 253 22.17 -0.91 -2.71
C ASN A 253 21.61 0.55 -2.75
N ILE A 254 21.29 1.04 -3.96
CA ILE A 254 20.62 2.32 -4.20
C ILE A 254 19.23 2.02 -4.74
N HIS A 255 18.18 2.48 -4.05
CA HIS A 255 16.79 2.18 -4.34
C HIS A 255 15.98 3.46 -4.49
N ILE A 256 14.96 3.44 -5.34
CA ILE A 256 14.08 4.58 -5.58
C ILE A 256 12.65 4.22 -5.19
N ILE A 257 12.03 5.08 -4.38
CA ILE A 257 10.61 5.07 -4.08
C ILE A 257 10.05 6.39 -4.63
N MET A 258 9.19 6.31 -5.64
CA MET A 258 8.72 7.50 -6.35
C MET A 258 7.20 7.56 -6.43
N SER A 259 6.65 8.76 -6.51
CA SER A 259 5.21 8.99 -6.65
C SER A 259 4.87 9.83 -7.87
N THR A 260 3.63 9.67 -8.36
CA THR A 260 3.03 10.56 -9.36
C THR A 260 1.51 10.52 -9.29
N ASP A 261 0.87 11.62 -9.71
CA ASP A 261 -0.57 11.67 -9.99
C ASP A 261 -0.89 11.62 -11.50
N SER A 262 0.13 11.71 -12.37
CA SER A 262 0.02 11.84 -13.83
C SER A 262 0.24 10.49 -14.52
N VAL A 263 -0.76 9.60 -14.49
CA VAL A 263 -0.64 8.22 -15.05
C VAL A 263 -0.68 8.19 -16.58
N LEU A 264 -1.40 9.12 -17.21
CA LEU A 264 -1.59 9.09 -18.67
C LEU A 264 -0.50 9.81 -19.46
N ASP A 265 0.44 10.45 -18.78
CA ASP A 265 1.50 11.22 -19.44
C ASP A 265 2.54 10.31 -20.11
N GLU A 266 2.91 10.66 -21.36
CA GLU A 266 3.83 9.85 -22.15
C GLU A 266 5.27 9.92 -21.63
N ASP A 267 5.63 11.02 -20.96
CA ASP A 267 7.01 11.22 -20.46
C ASP A 267 7.37 10.28 -19.31
N ILE A 268 6.37 9.77 -18.58
CA ILE A 268 6.57 8.82 -17.47
C ILE A 268 6.00 7.44 -17.73
N SER A 269 5.22 7.26 -18.81
CA SER A 269 4.52 5.99 -19.09
C SER A 269 5.47 4.78 -19.20
N TYR A 270 6.71 4.99 -19.62
CA TYR A 270 7.74 3.96 -19.70
C TYR A 270 8.07 3.30 -18.34
N LEU A 271 7.80 4.02 -17.22
CA LEU A 271 8.01 3.49 -15.87
C LEU A 271 7.00 2.36 -15.55
N PHE A 272 5.84 2.38 -16.20
CA PHE A 272 4.77 1.41 -15.94
C PHE A 272 5.05 0.05 -16.59
N ASP A 273 5.86 0.04 -17.62
CA ASP A 273 6.21 -1.17 -18.39
C ASP A 273 7.48 -1.87 -17.87
N LYS A 274 8.11 -1.33 -16.80
CA LYS A 274 9.31 -1.94 -16.19
C LYS A 274 8.92 -3.08 -15.26
N ASP A 275 9.37 -4.29 -15.55
CA ASP A 275 9.10 -5.51 -14.78
C ASP A 275 9.79 -5.55 -13.41
N ASP A 276 10.82 -4.72 -13.20
CA ASP A 276 11.64 -4.67 -11.98
C ASP A 276 11.26 -3.53 -11.02
N ILE A 277 10.08 -2.94 -11.20
CA ILE A 277 9.50 -1.92 -10.31
C ILE A 277 8.21 -2.48 -9.70
N SER A 278 8.15 -2.56 -8.38
CA SER A 278 6.90 -2.83 -7.68
C SER A 278 5.97 -1.62 -7.76
N LYS A 279 4.67 -1.87 -7.81
CA LYS A 279 3.65 -0.85 -8.05
C LYS A 279 2.70 -0.75 -6.87
N LEU A 280 2.33 0.48 -6.49
CA LEU A 280 1.29 0.72 -5.50
C LEU A 280 0.32 1.78 -6.05
N CYS A 281 -0.95 1.38 -6.18
CA CYS A 281 -2.01 2.17 -6.78
C CYS A 281 -3.03 2.59 -5.73
N PHE A 282 -3.10 3.87 -5.44
CA PHE A 282 -4.25 4.50 -4.76
C PHE A 282 -5.39 4.75 -5.75
N TYR A 283 -6.44 5.44 -5.28
CA TYR A 283 -7.57 5.80 -6.12
C TYR A 283 -7.12 6.61 -7.35
N LEU A 284 -7.64 6.21 -8.52
CA LEU A 284 -7.52 6.89 -9.81
C LEU A 284 -8.91 7.30 -10.32
N THR A 285 -8.98 8.32 -11.15
CA THR A 285 -10.27 8.92 -11.58
C THR A 285 -10.92 8.19 -12.72
N SER A 286 -10.16 7.46 -13.53
CA SER A 286 -10.66 6.88 -14.77
C SER A 286 -10.23 5.43 -14.97
N ARG A 287 -11.08 4.70 -15.72
CA ARG A 287 -10.77 3.34 -16.16
C ARG A 287 -9.48 3.26 -16.99
N ASN A 288 -9.21 4.28 -17.78
CA ASN A 288 -8.01 4.33 -18.62
C ASN A 288 -6.74 4.40 -17.78
N GLU A 289 -6.74 5.16 -16.67
CA GLU A 289 -5.60 5.23 -15.75
C GLU A 289 -5.36 3.88 -15.08
N TYR A 290 -6.40 3.21 -14.58
CA TYR A 290 -6.28 1.87 -14.00
C TYR A 290 -5.73 0.87 -15.03
N ASN A 291 -6.31 0.82 -16.23
CA ASN A 291 -5.83 -0.09 -17.29
C ASN A 291 -4.37 0.19 -17.67
N LYS A 292 -3.98 1.47 -17.74
CA LYS A 292 -2.61 1.85 -18.09
C LYS A 292 -1.59 1.43 -17.02
N PHE A 293 -1.97 1.50 -15.74
CA PHE A 293 -1.05 1.26 -14.64
C PHE A 293 -1.07 -0.18 -14.12
N LEU A 294 -2.27 -0.79 -14.05
CA LEU A 294 -2.50 -2.12 -13.46
C LEU A 294 -2.80 -3.21 -14.50
N ASP A 295 -2.87 -2.87 -15.81
CA ASP A 295 -3.33 -3.73 -16.89
C ASP A 295 -4.78 -4.25 -16.71
N GLU A 296 -5.53 -3.68 -15.76
CA GLU A 296 -6.92 -4.03 -15.52
C GLU A 296 -7.68 -2.89 -14.81
N TYR A 297 -9.00 -2.94 -14.91
CA TYR A 297 -9.87 -2.01 -14.20
C TYR A 297 -10.22 -2.51 -12.80
N VAL A 298 -10.11 -1.61 -11.83
CA VAL A 298 -10.55 -1.84 -10.45
C VAL A 298 -11.88 -1.14 -10.25
N ASP A 299 -12.94 -1.91 -10.11
CA ASP A 299 -14.33 -1.39 -9.95
C ASP A 299 -14.66 -1.04 -8.49
N GLU A 300 -13.70 -1.12 -7.60
CA GLU A 300 -13.92 -0.89 -6.18
C GLU A 300 -13.45 0.50 -5.74
N SER A 301 -14.25 1.16 -4.90
CA SER A 301 -13.77 2.33 -4.17
C SER A 301 -12.65 1.91 -3.22
N LEU A 302 -11.42 2.27 -3.54
CA LEU A 302 -10.26 2.00 -2.68
C LEU A 302 -10.32 2.84 -1.39
N GLY A 303 -10.99 3.99 -1.41
CA GLY A 303 -10.99 4.91 -0.29
C GLY A 303 -9.56 5.38 0.04
N LYS A 304 -9.06 5.00 1.21
CA LYS A 304 -7.66 5.25 1.65
C LYS A 304 -6.77 4.00 1.53
N ASP A 305 -7.32 2.88 1.04
CA ASP A 305 -6.54 1.69 0.75
C ASP A 305 -5.84 1.82 -0.60
N ALA A 306 -4.88 0.96 -0.86
CA ALA A 306 -4.16 0.89 -2.11
C ALA A 306 -4.11 -0.55 -2.62
N ILE A 307 -3.76 -0.71 -3.89
CA ILE A 307 -3.41 -2.00 -4.48
C ILE A 307 -1.91 -2.05 -4.65
N TYR A 308 -1.28 -3.01 -4.02
CA TYR A 308 0.15 -3.29 -4.16
C TYR A 308 0.37 -4.47 -5.09
N ILE A 309 1.29 -4.30 -6.02
CA ILE A 309 1.79 -5.35 -6.91
C ILE A 309 3.29 -5.48 -6.68
N SER A 310 3.69 -6.57 -6.03
CA SER A 310 5.10 -6.87 -5.78
C SER A 310 5.82 -7.33 -7.05
N PHE A 311 7.13 -7.31 -7.02
CA PHE A 311 7.94 -7.99 -8.02
C PHE A 311 7.50 -9.45 -8.16
N GLY A 312 7.24 -9.89 -9.42
CA GLY A 312 6.64 -11.20 -9.67
C GLY A 312 5.12 -11.20 -9.77
N GLY A 313 4.46 -10.03 -9.66
CA GLY A 313 3.06 -9.84 -10.02
C GLY A 313 2.04 -10.27 -8.96
N LYS A 314 2.45 -10.61 -7.74
CA LYS A 314 1.50 -10.85 -6.65
C LYS A 314 0.79 -9.56 -6.31
N ARG A 315 -0.53 -9.59 -6.36
CA ARG A 315 -1.41 -8.44 -6.12
C ARG A 315 -2.11 -8.58 -4.78
N GLU A 316 -2.11 -7.50 -3.99
CA GLU A 316 -2.76 -7.44 -2.68
C GLU A 316 -3.38 -6.06 -2.44
N ARG A 317 -4.55 -6.04 -1.81
CA ARG A 317 -5.10 -4.79 -1.27
C ARG A 317 -4.43 -4.49 0.07
N VAL A 318 -4.05 -3.24 0.27
CA VAL A 318 -3.27 -2.80 1.43
C VAL A 318 -3.97 -1.62 2.10
N CYS A 319 -4.27 -1.76 3.38
CA CYS A 319 -4.69 -0.66 4.25
C CYS A 319 -3.45 0.08 4.74
N ILE A 320 -3.26 1.31 4.27
CA ILE A 320 -2.10 2.14 4.58
C ILE A 320 -2.27 2.81 5.94
N PRO A 321 -1.25 2.80 6.82
CA PRO A 321 -1.34 3.48 8.11
C PRO A 321 -1.38 4.98 7.94
N LEU A 322 -2.14 5.64 8.81
CA LEU A 322 -2.15 7.10 8.90
C LEU A 322 -1.03 7.56 9.85
N VAL A 323 -0.27 8.53 9.40
CA VAL A 323 0.76 9.26 10.16
C VAL A 323 0.34 10.72 10.23
N ASP A 324 0.42 11.34 11.41
CA ASP A 324 0.17 12.77 11.56
C ASP A 324 1.47 13.58 11.74
N ASP A 325 1.39 14.88 11.49
CA ASP A 325 2.56 15.78 11.56
C ASP A 325 3.17 15.85 12.96
N ASP A 326 2.38 15.64 14.00
CA ASP A 326 2.88 15.65 15.38
C ASP A 326 3.69 14.39 15.69
N GLU A 327 3.34 13.25 15.09
CA GLU A 327 4.14 12.02 15.19
C GLU A 327 5.49 12.20 14.51
N ILE A 328 5.51 12.78 13.31
CA ILE A 328 6.74 13.11 12.58
C ILE A 328 7.66 13.97 13.46
N LYS A 329 7.14 15.07 13.98
CA LYS A 329 7.91 16.00 14.84
C LYS A 329 8.48 15.30 16.07
N ARG A 330 7.67 14.50 16.79
CA ARG A 330 8.14 13.79 17.98
C ARG A 330 9.29 12.82 17.69
N ILE A 331 9.20 12.09 16.57
CA ILE A 331 10.26 11.14 16.16
C ILE A 331 11.52 11.90 15.73
N VAL A 332 11.39 12.95 14.91
CA VAL A 332 12.52 13.79 14.47
C VAL A 332 13.21 14.45 15.67
N ASP A 333 12.46 15.06 16.59
CA ASP A 333 13.00 15.67 17.81
C ASP A 333 13.76 14.63 18.68
N TYR A 334 13.20 13.43 18.80
CA TYR A 334 13.87 12.34 19.52
C TYR A 334 15.18 11.94 18.85
N LEU A 335 15.21 11.78 17.53
CA LEU A 335 16.40 11.38 16.76
C LEU A 335 17.49 12.46 16.79
N LYS A 336 17.10 13.74 16.77
CA LYS A 336 18.02 14.87 16.85
C LYS A 336 18.75 14.97 18.22
N ASN A 337 18.11 14.51 19.29
CA ASN A 337 18.61 14.62 20.66
C ASN A 337 19.30 13.34 21.16
N ASN A 338 19.36 12.25 20.39
CA ASN A 338 19.91 10.95 20.76
C ASN A 338 20.71 10.31 19.61
#